data_9e35322958bc6dff2c9142c60905af97
#
_entry.id   9e35322958bc6dff2c9142c60905af97
#
_cell.length_a   1.000
_cell.length_b   1.000
_cell.length_c   1.000
_cell.angle_alpha   90.00
_cell.angle_beta   90.00
_cell.angle_gamma   90.00
#
_symmetry.space_group_name_H-M   'P 1'
#
loop_
_entity.id
_entity.type
_entity.pdbx_description
1 polymer ?
#
loop_
_entity_poly.entity_id
_entity_poly.type
_entity_poly.pdbx_seq_one_letter_code
_entity_poly.pdbx_strand_id
1 'polypeptide(L)'
;EGHAHDAEGNHVGSEVPAISKTIWTDQTELFVEFPALVGGKSSKFAAHFTVLDKHQPVRKGSVTVSLIQGDSGIRHKVDSPSSPGIFSPALQPKEPGTYDLVFDLKTPEYSDRIVIEDVQVYASAEEASESVMEAEDAGISFLKEQAWKIDFQTEPVTDGEVYDIVHTSGVWQAAPGTYKSLAAGANGMVNFALDNLTEGTEVKKGQLLMTLSSEGLSSNNIQAEIAQAKARYDQAKAEYERKKELYEDKIVPKAEFER
;
A
#
# COMPACT_ATOMS: atom_id res chain seq x y z
N GLU A 1 9.35 36.31 13.27
CA GLU A 1 10.58 36.89 12.72
C GLU A 1 11.56 35.76 12.44
N GLY A 2 11.62 35.32 11.17
CA GLY A 2 12.57 34.31 10.73
C GLY A 2 13.93 34.96 10.50
N HIS A 3 14.92 34.61 11.31
CA HIS A 3 16.29 35.05 11.12
C HIS A 3 17.10 33.92 10.54
N ALA A 4 17.86 34.19 9.45
CA ALA A 4 18.81 33.22 8.91
C ALA A 4 19.95 32.98 9.92
N HIS A 5 20.17 31.71 10.27
CA HIS A 5 21.25 31.27 11.15
C HIS A 5 22.35 30.61 10.32
N ASP A 6 23.62 30.88 10.68
CA ASP A 6 24.74 30.10 10.17
C ASP A 6 24.80 28.71 10.83
N ALA A 7 25.72 27.83 10.38
CA ALA A 7 25.90 26.49 10.93
C ALA A 7 26.29 26.46 12.42
N GLU A 8 26.58 27.62 13.03
CA GLU A 8 26.97 27.84 14.43
C GLU A 8 25.86 28.52 15.24
N GLY A 9 24.69 28.80 14.62
CA GLY A 9 23.53 29.42 15.28
C GLY A 9 23.64 30.93 15.48
N ASN A 10 24.59 31.61 14.82
CA ASN A 10 24.74 33.04 14.91
C ASN A 10 23.83 33.75 13.89
N HIS A 11 23.19 34.86 14.33
CA HIS A 11 22.47 35.74 13.41
C HIS A 11 23.46 36.37 12.42
N VAL A 12 23.32 36.03 11.15
CA VAL A 12 24.00 36.80 10.09
C VAL A 12 23.20 38.08 9.92
N GLY A 13 23.74 39.20 10.40
CA GLY A 13 23.15 40.51 10.27
C GLY A 13 23.11 40.90 8.79
N SER A 14 22.06 40.49 8.10
CA SER A 14 21.77 40.91 6.72
C SER A 14 20.69 41.97 6.78
N GLU A 15 20.96 43.11 6.19
CA GLU A 15 19.97 44.20 5.98
C GLU A 15 18.86 43.79 4.99
N VAL A 16 18.92 42.58 4.44
CA VAL A 16 17.97 42.00 3.47
C VAL A 16 17.23 40.81 4.07
N PRO A 17 15.92 40.63 3.75
CA PRO A 17 15.13 39.56 4.27
C PRO A 17 15.66 38.18 3.81
N ALA A 18 15.48 37.13 4.62
CA ALA A 18 15.77 35.78 4.25
C ALA A 18 14.66 35.16 3.42
N ILE A 19 15.02 34.38 2.43
CA ILE A 19 14.11 33.60 1.58
C ILE A 19 14.36 32.13 1.89
N SER A 20 13.27 31.38 2.15
CA SER A 20 13.31 29.92 2.30
C SER A 20 12.50 29.24 1.20
N LYS A 21 13.01 28.15 0.67
CA LYS A 21 12.34 27.32 -0.34
C LYS A 21 12.56 25.84 -0.02
N THR A 22 11.51 25.04 -0.23
CA THR A 22 11.62 23.57 -0.16
C THR A 22 11.21 22.98 -1.50
N ILE A 23 12.06 22.17 -2.08
CA ILE A 23 11.84 21.51 -3.37
C ILE A 23 12.10 20.03 -3.23
N TRP A 24 11.25 19.22 -3.85
CA TRP A 24 11.36 17.77 -3.89
C TRP A 24 11.63 17.28 -5.30
N THR A 25 12.52 16.33 -5.41
CA THR A 25 12.71 15.49 -6.59
C THR A 25 12.29 14.05 -6.26
N ASP A 26 12.52 13.10 -7.15
CA ASP A 26 12.28 11.68 -6.86
C ASP A 26 13.21 11.11 -5.77
N GLN A 27 14.37 11.75 -5.51
CA GLN A 27 15.42 11.21 -4.63
C GLN A 27 15.77 12.12 -3.47
N THR A 28 15.56 13.43 -3.62
CA THR A 28 16.10 14.43 -2.70
C THR A 28 15.07 15.49 -2.34
N GLU A 29 15.03 15.86 -1.07
CA GLU A 29 14.42 17.10 -0.61
C GLU A 29 15.52 18.14 -0.39
N LEU A 30 15.42 19.28 -1.04
CA LEU A 30 16.23 20.45 -0.77
C LEU A 30 15.41 21.47 0.01
N PHE A 31 15.82 21.76 1.23
CA PHE A 31 15.41 22.97 1.93
C PHE A 31 16.58 23.96 1.88
N VAL A 32 16.35 25.15 1.35
CA VAL A 32 17.40 26.16 1.22
C VAL A 32 16.94 27.50 1.79
N GLU A 33 17.81 28.10 2.57
CA GLU A 33 17.68 29.46 3.08
C GLU A 33 18.82 30.34 2.56
N PHE A 34 18.49 31.52 2.15
CA PHE A 34 19.46 32.50 1.68
C PHE A 34 18.89 33.93 1.81
N PRO A 35 19.74 34.94 2.03
CA PRO A 35 19.31 36.33 1.97
C PRO A 35 18.87 36.69 0.54
N ALA A 36 17.80 37.49 0.40
CA ALA A 36 17.36 37.94 -0.90
C ALA A 36 18.57 38.44 -1.75
N LEU A 37 18.60 37.99 -2.99
CA LEU A 37 19.76 38.22 -3.86
C LEU A 37 19.77 39.69 -4.31
N VAL A 38 20.92 40.36 -4.11
CA VAL A 38 21.12 41.77 -4.52
C VAL A 38 22.33 41.84 -5.44
N GLY A 39 22.20 42.56 -6.55
CA GLY A 39 23.27 42.78 -7.51
C GLY A 39 24.52 43.34 -6.84
N GLY A 40 25.70 42.74 -7.11
CA GLY A 40 26.98 43.13 -6.53
C GLY A 40 27.22 42.68 -5.09
N LYS A 41 26.25 42.12 -4.37
CA LYS A 41 26.42 41.58 -3.01
C LYS A 41 26.59 40.05 -3.04
N SER A 42 27.42 39.56 -2.14
CA SER A 42 27.62 38.12 -1.95
C SER A 42 26.54 37.56 -1.04
N SER A 43 25.86 36.52 -1.50
CA SER A 43 24.83 35.81 -0.72
C SER A 43 25.28 34.36 -0.44
N LYS A 44 25.27 33.94 0.81
CA LYS A 44 25.61 32.61 1.27
C LYS A 44 24.31 31.82 1.43
N PHE A 45 24.30 30.59 0.95
CA PHE A 45 23.15 29.67 1.02
C PHE A 45 23.36 28.67 2.15
N ALA A 46 22.31 28.41 2.90
CA ALA A 46 22.21 27.26 3.79
C ALA A 46 21.32 26.20 3.10
N ALA A 47 21.97 25.29 2.38
CA ALA A 47 21.27 24.29 1.58
C ALA A 47 21.26 22.93 2.30
N HIS A 48 20.09 22.51 2.74
CA HIS A 48 19.86 21.29 3.51
C HIS A 48 19.33 20.19 2.57
N PHE A 49 20.08 19.13 2.39
CA PHE A 49 19.73 18.00 1.51
C PHE A 49 19.36 16.76 2.31
N THR A 50 18.13 16.29 2.12
CA THR A 50 17.59 15.05 2.70
C THR A 50 17.43 14.00 1.61
N VAL A 51 17.94 12.79 1.82
CA VAL A 51 17.68 11.63 0.96
C VAL A 51 16.27 11.11 1.29
N LEU A 52 15.35 11.12 0.33
CA LEU A 52 13.93 10.78 0.55
C LEU A 52 13.70 9.31 0.94
N ASP A 53 14.44 8.38 0.35
CA ASP A 53 14.32 6.95 0.66
C ASP A 53 14.51 6.61 2.15
N LYS A 54 15.39 7.36 2.83
CA LYS A 54 15.78 7.11 4.23
C LYS A 54 15.45 8.25 5.18
N HIS A 55 14.94 9.36 4.67
CA HIS A 55 14.74 10.64 5.39
C HIS A 55 15.96 11.04 6.23
N GLN A 56 17.16 10.83 5.65
CA GLN A 56 18.45 11.10 6.29
C GLN A 56 19.21 12.20 5.57
N PRO A 57 20.03 12.98 6.30
CA PRO A 57 20.86 14.01 5.68
C PRO A 57 21.91 13.43 4.76
N VAL A 58 22.19 14.12 3.65
CA VAL A 58 23.31 13.81 2.75
C VAL A 58 24.62 14.03 3.48
N ARG A 59 25.39 12.97 3.73
CA ARG A 59 26.62 13.02 4.54
C ARG A 59 27.90 13.17 3.71
N LYS A 60 27.85 12.83 2.41
CA LYS A 60 29.00 12.86 1.49
C LYS A 60 28.55 13.32 0.11
N GLY A 61 29.38 14.12 -0.53
CA GLY A 61 29.09 14.59 -1.88
C GLY A 61 29.52 16.03 -2.08
N SER A 62 29.28 16.55 -3.26
CA SER A 62 29.55 17.96 -3.63
C SER A 62 28.26 18.60 -4.16
N VAL A 63 28.13 19.90 -3.96
CA VAL A 63 27.05 20.71 -4.49
C VAL A 63 27.61 21.83 -5.33
N THR A 64 27.09 22.00 -6.54
CA THR A 64 27.36 23.20 -7.36
C THR A 64 26.06 23.99 -7.38
N VAL A 65 26.10 25.22 -6.87
CA VAL A 65 25.02 26.19 -7.05
C VAL A 65 25.33 27.05 -8.28
N SER A 66 24.34 27.27 -9.12
CA SER A 66 24.43 28.11 -10.31
C SER A 66 23.25 29.07 -10.36
N LEU A 67 23.51 30.32 -10.73
CA LEU A 67 22.48 31.32 -11.03
C LEU A 67 22.56 31.60 -12.53
N ILE A 68 21.51 31.26 -13.28
CA ILE A 68 21.50 31.16 -14.73
C ILE A 68 20.46 32.12 -15.31
N GLN A 69 20.83 32.86 -16.36
CA GLN A 69 19.91 33.66 -17.16
C GLN A 69 20.26 33.45 -18.65
N GLY A 70 19.40 32.77 -19.37
CA GLY A 70 19.66 32.37 -20.76
C GLY A 70 20.94 31.53 -20.88
N ASP A 71 21.89 31.97 -21.70
CA ASP A 71 23.16 31.26 -21.92
C ASP A 71 24.29 31.67 -20.95
N SER A 72 24.01 32.58 -20.03
CA SER A 72 25.01 33.09 -19.07
C SER A 72 24.66 32.74 -17.64
N GLY A 73 25.68 32.66 -16.79
CA GLY A 73 25.44 32.38 -15.38
C GLY A 73 26.72 32.41 -14.56
N ILE A 74 26.55 32.45 -13.25
CA ILE A 74 27.63 32.31 -12.27
C ILE A 74 27.41 31.01 -11.50
N ARG A 75 28.52 30.42 -11.02
CA ARG A 75 28.42 29.17 -10.24
C ARG A 75 29.51 29.12 -9.16
N HIS A 76 29.15 28.40 -8.09
CA HIS A 76 30.11 28.08 -7.03
C HIS A 76 29.93 26.64 -6.59
N LYS A 77 31.03 25.91 -6.40
CA LYS A 77 31.06 24.52 -5.99
C LYS A 77 31.60 24.39 -4.59
N VAL A 78 30.94 23.58 -3.76
CA VAL A 78 31.45 23.06 -2.49
C VAL A 78 31.61 21.55 -2.57
N ASP A 79 32.75 21.04 -2.15
CA ASP A 79 33.13 19.62 -2.36
C ASP A 79 32.69 18.70 -1.23
N SER A 80 32.21 19.27 -0.12
CA SER A 80 31.68 18.50 1.02
C SER A 80 30.69 19.31 1.83
N PRO A 81 29.77 18.66 2.56
CA PRO A 81 28.90 19.37 3.48
C PRO A 81 29.69 19.95 4.66
N SER A 82 29.27 21.12 5.13
CA SER A 82 29.80 21.78 6.35
C SER A 82 29.36 21.05 7.64
N SER A 83 28.16 20.50 7.61
CA SER A 83 27.58 19.60 8.62
C SER A 83 26.74 18.54 7.90
N PRO A 84 26.39 17.41 8.53
CA PRO A 84 25.56 16.40 7.88
C PRO A 84 24.31 16.99 7.25
N GLY A 85 24.20 16.90 5.91
CA GLY A 85 23.09 17.43 5.12
C GLY A 85 23.22 18.90 4.72
N ILE A 86 24.13 19.69 5.29
CA ILE A 86 24.20 21.12 5.08
C ILE A 86 25.38 21.50 4.20
N PHE A 87 25.10 22.13 3.07
CA PHE A 87 26.08 22.70 2.16
C PHE A 87 25.96 24.22 2.18
N SER A 88 27.08 24.93 2.15
CA SER A 88 27.10 26.39 2.30
C SER A 88 27.83 27.05 1.10
N PRO A 89 27.28 26.92 -0.14
CA PRO A 89 27.80 27.67 -1.27
C PRO A 89 27.48 29.16 -1.16
N ALA A 90 28.16 30.00 -1.94
CA ALA A 90 27.90 31.42 -2.01
C ALA A 90 27.94 31.91 -3.47
N LEU A 91 27.04 32.84 -3.83
CA LEU A 91 27.03 33.49 -5.14
C LEU A 91 27.08 35.00 -4.98
N GLN A 92 27.61 35.68 -5.98
CA GLN A 92 27.62 37.14 -6.10
C GLN A 92 27.05 37.51 -7.47
N PRO A 93 25.72 37.70 -7.58
CA PRO A 93 25.08 38.16 -8.81
C PRO A 93 25.68 39.50 -9.23
N LYS A 94 25.82 39.75 -10.51
CA LYS A 94 26.38 41.01 -11.01
C LYS A 94 25.26 42.04 -11.32
N GLU A 95 24.18 41.56 -11.92
CA GLU A 95 23.11 42.39 -12.45
C GLU A 95 21.76 41.99 -11.85
N PRO A 96 20.85 42.97 -11.61
CA PRO A 96 19.48 42.68 -11.23
C PRO A 96 18.74 41.96 -12.37
N GLY A 97 17.72 41.17 -12.03
CA GLY A 97 16.88 40.45 -13.00
C GLY A 97 16.36 39.14 -12.46
N THR A 98 15.66 38.42 -13.31
CA THR A 98 15.09 37.11 -12.99
C THR A 98 16.02 36.01 -13.50
N TYR A 99 16.30 35.04 -12.68
CA TYR A 99 17.26 33.95 -12.91
C TYR A 99 16.69 32.61 -12.47
N ASP A 100 17.25 31.54 -13.02
CA ASP A 100 17.08 30.19 -12.48
C ASP A 100 18.22 29.88 -11.51
N LEU A 101 17.86 29.47 -10.29
CA LEU A 101 18.80 29.03 -9.27
C LEU A 101 18.86 27.50 -9.27
N VAL A 102 19.99 26.96 -9.68
CA VAL A 102 20.18 25.53 -9.91
C VAL A 102 21.14 24.95 -8.89
N PHE A 103 20.76 23.86 -8.26
CA PHE A 103 21.60 23.06 -7.38
C PHE A 103 21.88 21.70 -8.04
N ASP A 104 23.12 21.45 -8.43
CA ASP A 104 23.59 20.16 -8.89
C ASP A 104 24.27 19.43 -7.72
N LEU A 105 23.55 18.45 -7.14
CA LEU A 105 24.06 17.57 -6.09
C LEU A 105 24.73 16.35 -6.72
N LYS A 106 25.93 15.99 -6.24
CA LYS A 106 26.62 14.75 -6.59
C LYS A 106 27.03 14.02 -5.33
N THR A 107 26.45 12.85 -5.12
CA THR A 107 26.79 11.93 -4.03
C THR A 107 27.53 10.71 -4.59
N PRO A 108 28.11 9.84 -3.76
CA PRO A 108 28.66 8.56 -4.23
C PRO A 108 27.59 7.60 -4.79
N GLU A 109 26.32 7.77 -4.44
CA GLU A 109 25.22 6.85 -4.77
C GLU A 109 24.40 7.36 -5.97
N TYR A 110 24.21 8.69 -6.09
CA TYR A 110 23.39 9.31 -7.15
C TYR A 110 23.78 10.74 -7.41
N SER A 111 23.25 11.30 -8.49
CA SER A 111 23.33 12.74 -8.80
C SER A 111 21.93 13.27 -9.02
N ASP A 112 21.67 14.48 -8.55
CA ASP A 112 20.37 15.13 -8.66
C ASP A 112 20.52 16.59 -9.07
N ARG A 113 19.57 17.10 -9.83
CA ARG A 113 19.54 18.48 -10.30
C ARG A 113 18.22 19.11 -9.90
N ILE A 114 18.30 20.12 -9.08
CA ILE A 114 17.16 20.84 -8.50
C ILE A 114 17.15 22.26 -9.04
N VAL A 115 16.05 22.69 -9.62
CA VAL A 115 15.89 24.01 -10.23
C VAL A 115 14.83 24.78 -9.47
N ILE A 116 15.16 26.01 -9.09
CA ILE A 116 14.25 27.00 -8.55
C ILE A 116 14.13 28.08 -9.61
N GLU A 117 13.02 28.09 -10.30
CA GLU A 117 12.75 29.04 -11.37
C GLU A 117 12.37 30.41 -10.81
N ASP A 118 12.54 31.45 -11.63
CA ASP A 118 12.08 32.82 -11.39
C ASP A 118 12.63 33.45 -10.09
N VAL A 119 13.87 33.17 -9.73
CA VAL A 119 14.53 33.79 -8.58
C VAL A 119 14.92 35.22 -8.93
N GLN A 120 14.39 36.17 -8.15
CA GLN A 120 14.65 37.57 -8.36
C GLN A 120 16.00 38.00 -7.75
N VAL A 121 16.83 38.69 -8.53
CA VAL A 121 17.96 39.48 -8.07
C VAL A 121 17.59 40.94 -8.09
N TYR A 122 17.59 41.57 -6.94
CA TYR A 122 17.16 42.94 -6.73
C TYR A 122 18.28 43.93 -7.00
N ALA A 123 17.94 45.15 -7.37
CA ALA A 123 18.93 46.22 -7.57
C ALA A 123 19.48 46.76 -6.24
N SER A 124 18.68 46.77 -5.18
CA SER A 124 19.08 47.26 -3.86
C SER A 124 18.49 46.38 -2.72
N ALA A 125 19.01 46.59 -1.51
CA ALA A 125 18.50 45.94 -0.32
C ALA A 125 17.13 46.43 0.09
N GLU A 126 16.86 47.70 -0.17
CA GLU A 126 15.56 48.36 0.09
C GLU A 126 14.46 47.71 -0.79
N GLU A 127 14.71 47.58 -2.10
CA GLU A 127 13.79 46.92 -3.04
C GLU A 127 13.52 45.47 -2.63
N ALA A 128 14.55 44.75 -2.21
CA ALA A 128 14.42 43.37 -1.71
C ALA A 128 13.54 43.32 -0.44
N SER A 129 13.73 44.27 0.48
CA SER A 129 12.95 44.30 1.73
C SER A 129 11.46 44.61 1.48
N GLU A 130 11.16 45.54 0.58
CA GLU A 130 9.78 45.88 0.22
C GLU A 130 9.06 44.70 -0.46
N SER A 131 9.74 44.01 -1.39
CA SER A 131 9.15 42.90 -2.16
C SER A 131 8.93 41.62 -1.35
N VAL A 132 9.81 41.33 -0.37
CA VAL A 132 9.73 40.08 0.41
C VAL A 132 8.79 40.23 1.62
N MET A 133 8.62 41.43 2.20
CA MET A 133 7.69 41.64 3.32
C MET A 133 6.21 41.37 2.96
N GLU A 134 5.83 41.37 1.67
CA GLU A 134 4.49 40.98 1.22
C GLU A 134 4.24 39.47 1.21
N ALA A 135 5.28 38.64 1.38
CA ALA A 135 5.23 37.20 1.23
C ALA A 135 5.40 36.40 2.53
N GLU A 136 5.40 37.03 3.70
CA GLU A 136 5.48 36.32 4.99
C GLU A 136 4.21 35.52 5.27
N ASP A 137 4.25 34.26 4.91
CA ASP A 137 3.26 33.27 5.34
C ASP A 137 3.63 32.81 6.76
N ALA A 138 2.70 32.91 7.71
CA ALA A 138 2.89 32.53 9.12
C ALA A 138 2.90 31.02 9.30
N GLY A 139 3.84 30.34 8.65
CA GLY A 139 4.05 28.91 8.74
C GLY A 139 4.62 28.47 10.10
N ILE A 140 4.50 27.19 10.41
CA ILE A 140 5.14 26.57 11.58
C ILE A 140 6.60 26.31 11.25
N SER A 141 7.52 26.96 11.97
CA SER A 141 8.96 26.77 11.81
C SER A 141 9.40 25.48 12.52
N PHE A 142 10.08 24.58 11.79
CA PHE A 142 10.68 23.37 12.33
C PHE A 142 12.05 23.12 11.66
N LEU A 143 13.11 23.06 12.46
CA LEU A 143 14.47 22.96 11.94
C LEU A 143 14.73 21.57 11.32
N LYS A 144 15.32 21.52 10.14
CA LYS A 144 15.68 20.28 9.44
C LYS A 144 16.61 19.37 10.26
N GLU A 145 17.54 19.95 11.00
CA GLU A 145 18.44 19.22 11.89
C GLU A 145 17.69 18.52 13.04
N GLN A 146 16.55 19.03 13.42
CA GLN A 146 15.66 18.40 14.40
C GLN A 146 14.83 17.29 13.73
N ALA A 147 14.30 17.54 12.51
CA ALA A 147 13.57 16.57 11.74
C ALA A 147 14.38 15.29 11.46
N TRP A 148 15.67 15.42 11.16
CA TRP A 148 16.56 14.26 10.92
C TRP A 148 16.85 13.40 12.17
N LYS A 149 16.47 13.83 13.36
CA LYS A 149 16.67 13.11 14.63
C LYS A 149 15.45 12.33 15.10
N ILE A 150 14.32 12.54 14.45
CA ILE A 150 13.03 11.93 14.80
C ILE A 150 12.38 11.36 13.53
N ASP A 151 11.32 10.57 13.67
CA ASP A 151 10.52 10.07 12.56
C ASP A 151 9.55 11.18 12.08
N PHE A 152 10.12 12.17 11.39
CA PHE A 152 9.40 13.30 10.83
C PHE A 152 9.79 13.49 9.36
N GLN A 153 8.78 13.59 8.52
CA GLN A 153 8.96 13.87 7.08
C GLN A 153 7.92 14.86 6.61
N THR A 154 8.22 15.53 5.51
CA THR A 154 7.31 16.42 4.80
C THR A 154 7.24 16.02 3.35
N GLU A 155 6.08 16.23 2.73
CA GLU A 155 5.86 16.01 1.30
C GLU A 155 5.02 17.16 0.74
N PRO A 156 5.11 17.44 -0.57
CA PRO A 156 4.27 18.45 -1.21
C PRO A 156 2.80 18.11 -1.05
N VAL A 157 1.99 19.13 -0.79
CA VAL A 157 0.53 18.98 -0.81
C VAL A 157 0.09 18.75 -2.26
N THR A 158 -0.70 17.73 -2.48
CA THR A 158 -1.29 17.42 -3.79
C THR A 158 -2.80 17.56 -3.74
N ASP A 159 -3.39 18.07 -4.80
CA ASP A 159 -4.84 18.09 -4.95
C ASP A 159 -5.35 16.66 -5.20
N GLY A 160 -6.40 16.28 -4.50
CA GLY A 160 -7.01 14.96 -4.64
C GLY A 160 -8.42 14.89 -4.08
N GLU A 161 -9.16 13.88 -4.49
CA GLU A 161 -10.48 13.61 -3.92
C GLU A 161 -10.33 12.93 -2.57
N VAL A 162 -11.05 13.44 -1.57
CA VAL A 162 -11.10 12.85 -0.24
C VAL A 162 -12.42 12.08 -0.10
N TYR A 163 -12.32 10.79 0.23
CA TYR A 163 -13.46 9.92 0.44
C TYR A 163 -13.64 9.61 1.91
N ASP A 164 -14.90 9.56 2.35
CA ASP A 164 -15.21 9.02 3.67
C ASP A 164 -14.91 7.52 3.71
N ILE A 165 -14.11 7.09 4.66
CA ILE A 165 -13.76 5.69 4.86
C ILE A 165 -14.70 5.07 5.88
N VAL A 166 -15.54 4.17 5.43
CA VAL A 166 -16.39 3.37 6.31
C VAL A 166 -15.69 2.06 6.65
N HIS A 167 -15.21 1.95 7.88
CA HIS A 167 -14.64 0.70 8.37
C HIS A 167 -15.76 -0.29 8.66
N THR A 168 -15.72 -1.46 8.05
CA THR A 168 -16.69 -2.52 8.24
C THR A 168 -16.01 -3.87 8.39
N SER A 169 -16.70 -4.80 9.02
CA SER A 169 -16.28 -6.19 9.10
C SER A 169 -17.36 -7.10 8.52
N GLY A 170 -16.97 -8.24 7.99
CA GLY A 170 -17.88 -9.21 7.43
C GLY A 170 -17.35 -10.62 7.53
N VAL A 171 -18.25 -11.58 7.38
CA VAL A 171 -17.93 -13.00 7.33
C VAL A 171 -18.36 -13.54 5.97
N TRP A 172 -17.47 -14.28 5.34
CA TRP A 172 -17.77 -14.98 4.10
C TRP A 172 -18.70 -16.17 4.38
N GLN A 173 -19.84 -16.21 3.72
CA GLN A 173 -20.79 -17.33 3.81
C GLN A 173 -21.17 -17.79 2.41
N ALA A 174 -21.42 -19.11 2.29
CA ALA A 174 -21.97 -19.66 1.06
C ALA A 174 -23.34 -19.03 0.77
N ALA A 175 -23.62 -18.71 -0.48
CA ALA A 175 -24.91 -18.19 -0.88
C ALA A 175 -26.04 -19.20 -0.57
N PRO A 176 -27.24 -18.75 -0.23
CA PRO A 176 -28.38 -19.64 -0.01
C PRO A 176 -28.57 -20.60 -1.19
N GLY A 177 -28.66 -21.90 -0.90
CA GLY A 177 -28.81 -22.95 -1.91
C GLY A 177 -27.49 -23.50 -2.53
N THR A 178 -26.35 -22.89 -2.25
CA THR A 178 -25.05 -23.43 -2.68
C THR A 178 -24.42 -24.38 -1.66
N TYR A 179 -24.90 -24.35 -0.43
CA TYR A 179 -24.50 -25.26 0.64
C TYR A 179 -25.39 -26.50 0.68
N LYS A 180 -24.83 -27.70 0.73
CA LYS A 180 -25.54 -28.96 0.92
C LYS A 180 -24.88 -29.77 2.03
N SER A 181 -25.69 -30.16 3.00
CA SER A 181 -25.31 -31.14 4.02
C SER A 181 -25.71 -32.55 3.57
N LEU A 182 -24.79 -33.49 3.61
CA LEU A 182 -25.05 -34.89 3.34
C LEU A 182 -25.12 -35.64 4.67
N ALA A 183 -26.32 -36.13 5.00
CA ALA A 183 -26.53 -36.95 6.18
C ALA A 183 -26.55 -38.43 5.80
N ALA A 184 -25.97 -39.26 6.62
CA ALA A 184 -26.05 -40.72 6.47
C ALA A 184 -27.49 -41.17 6.68
N GLY A 185 -28.03 -42.00 5.76
CA GLY A 185 -29.39 -42.56 5.88
C GLY A 185 -29.43 -43.83 6.75
N ALA A 186 -28.30 -44.31 7.21
CA ALA A 186 -28.20 -45.50 8.02
C ALA A 186 -26.93 -45.48 8.91
N ASN A 187 -26.92 -46.36 9.94
CA ASN A 187 -25.73 -46.53 10.75
C ASN A 187 -24.72 -47.41 10.01
N GLY A 188 -23.45 -47.04 10.09
CA GLY A 188 -22.39 -47.80 9.41
C GLY A 188 -21.01 -47.23 9.68
N MET A 189 -20.00 -47.95 9.21
CA MET A 189 -18.61 -47.50 9.17
C MET A 189 -18.41 -46.68 7.90
N VAL A 190 -17.87 -45.50 8.02
CA VAL A 190 -17.55 -44.61 6.89
C VAL A 190 -16.18 -44.99 6.34
N ASN A 191 -16.13 -45.30 5.04
CA ASN A 191 -14.90 -45.47 4.30
C ASN A 191 -14.77 -44.32 3.28
N PHE A 192 -13.69 -43.56 3.34
CA PHE A 192 -13.40 -42.51 2.38
C PHE A 192 -12.97 -43.10 1.04
N ALA A 193 -13.54 -42.59 -0.04
CA ALA A 193 -13.16 -43.01 -1.40
C ALA A 193 -11.98 -42.22 -1.97
N LEU A 194 -11.55 -41.17 -1.28
CA LEU A 194 -10.42 -40.31 -1.62
C LEU A 194 -9.41 -40.34 -0.46
N ASP A 195 -8.15 -40.57 -0.77
CA ASP A 195 -7.07 -40.69 0.22
C ASP A 195 -6.82 -39.42 1.03
N ASN A 196 -7.20 -38.25 0.49
CA ASN A 196 -6.97 -36.93 1.10
C ASN A 196 -8.22 -36.06 1.06
N LEU A 197 -9.36 -36.56 1.51
CA LEU A 197 -10.57 -35.74 1.62
C LEU A 197 -10.48 -34.86 2.87
N THR A 198 -10.12 -33.58 2.66
CA THR A 198 -9.98 -32.57 3.71
C THR A 198 -10.83 -31.35 3.37
N GLU A 199 -10.98 -30.44 4.35
CA GLU A 199 -11.60 -29.15 4.11
C GLU A 199 -10.88 -28.38 3.00
N GLY A 200 -11.62 -27.81 2.04
CA GLY A 200 -11.08 -27.16 0.85
C GLY A 200 -10.85 -28.09 -0.35
N THR A 201 -11.08 -29.41 -0.23
CA THR A 201 -10.96 -30.32 -1.38
C THR A 201 -12.05 -30.03 -2.42
N GLU A 202 -11.65 -29.79 -3.66
CA GLU A 202 -12.58 -29.61 -4.78
C GLU A 202 -13.22 -30.96 -5.18
N VAL A 203 -14.56 -30.96 -5.33
CA VAL A 203 -15.32 -32.14 -5.67
C VAL A 203 -16.24 -31.87 -6.87
N LYS A 204 -16.47 -32.91 -7.68
CA LYS A 204 -17.32 -32.82 -8.88
C LYS A 204 -18.69 -33.45 -8.62
N LYS A 205 -19.68 -32.99 -9.37
CA LYS A 205 -21.03 -33.59 -9.31
C LYS A 205 -20.97 -35.08 -9.65
N GLY A 206 -21.50 -35.93 -8.75
CA GLY A 206 -21.51 -37.37 -8.91
C GLY A 206 -20.23 -38.08 -8.47
N GLN A 207 -19.23 -37.34 -7.98
CA GLN A 207 -18.01 -37.94 -7.44
C GLN A 207 -18.30 -38.69 -6.15
N LEU A 208 -17.79 -39.94 -6.04
CA LEU A 208 -17.87 -40.71 -4.82
C LEU A 208 -16.90 -40.16 -3.80
N LEU A 209 -17.41 -39.71 -2.67
CA LEU A 209 -16.63 -39.15 -1.56
C LEU A 209 -16.38 -40.17 -0.46
N MET A 210 -17.43 -40.88 -0.10
CA MET A 210 -17.38 -41.88 0.97
C MET A 210 -18.44 -42.96 0.75
N THR A 211 -18.23 -44.12 1.31
CA THR A 211 -19.17 -45.23 1.37
C THR A 211 -19.50 -45.59 2.81
N LEU A 212 -20.73 -46.07 3.05
CA LEU A 212 -21.13 -46.64 4.33
C LEU A 212 -21.08 -48.16 4.23
N SER A 213 -20.38 -48.80 5.14
CA SER A 213 -20.34 -50.24 5.30
C SER A 213 -20.99 -50.63 6.62
N SER A 214 -21.80 -51.69 6.59
CA SER A 214 -22.37 -52.30 7.80
C SER A 214 -21.52 -53.45 8.35
N GLU A 215 -20.34 -53.71 7.76
CA GLU A 215 -19.43 -54.73 8.26
C GLU A 215 -18.94 -54.42 9.68
N GLY A 216 -19.04 -55.38 10.58
CA GLY A 216 -18.60 -55.24 11.97
C GLY A 216 -19.60 -54.63 12.95
N LEU A 217 -20.80 -54.25 12.51
CA LEU A 217 -21.85 -53.76 13.41
C LEU A 217 -22.69 -54.94 13.91
N SER A 218 -22.63 -55.19 15.21
CA SER A 218 -23.41 -56.29 15.86
C SER A 218 -24.90 -56.02 15.99
N SER A 219 -25.32 -54.76 15.82
CA SER A 219 -26.73 -54.33 15.84
C SER A 219 -27.00 -53.38 14.68
N ASN A 220 -28.02 -53.61 13.88
CA ASN A 220 -28.41 -52.94 12.63
C ASN A 220 -27.55 -53.34 11.41
N ASN A 221 -27.44 -54.58 11.13
CA ASN A 221 -26.83 -55.08 9.90
C ASN A 221 -27.77 -54.84 8.72
N ILE A 222 -27.57 -53.79 7.96
CA ILE A 222 -28.34 -53.44 6.76
C ILE A 222 -28.42 -54.60 5.78
N GLN A 223 -27.36 -55.42 5.66
CA GLN A 223 -27.35 -56.59 4.80
C GLN A 223 -28.35 -57.65 5.27
N ALA A 224 -28.46 -57.85 6.59
CA ALA A 224 -29.44 -58.77 7.15
C ALA A 224 -30.90 -58.26 6.95
N GLU A 225 -31.13 -56.96 7.12
CA GLU A 225 -32.42 -56.37 6.87
C GLU A 225 -32.84 -56.45 5.40
N ILE A 226 -31.92 -56.17 4.47
CA ILE A 226 -32.13 -56.31 3.03
C ILE A 226 -32.42 -57.79 2.68
N ALA A 227 -31.64 -58.73 3.22
CA ALA A 227 -31.84 -60.15 3.00
C ALA A 227 -33.24 -60.63 3.53
N GLN A 228 -33.63 -60.16 4.73
CA GLN A 228 -34.93 -60.46 5.31
C GLN A 228 -36.06 -59.82 4.49
N ALA A 229 -35.94 -58.56 4.06
CA ALA A 229 -36.92 -57.90 3.23
C ALA A 229 -37.07 -58.60 1.87
N LYS A 230 -35.95 -59.02 1.27
CA LYS A 230 -35.94 -59.79 0.02
C LYS A 230 -36.64 -61.13 0.19
N ALA A 231 -36.32 -61.88 1.25
CA ALA A 231 -36.97 -63.15 1.53
C ALA A 231 -38.47 -63.03 1.69
N ARG A 232 -38.96 -62.01 2.41
CA ARG A 232 -40.39 -61.70 2.54
C ARG A 232 -41.05 -61.37 1.20
N TYR A 233 -40.35 -60.56 0.37
CA TYR A 233 -40.85 -60.23 -0.97
C TYR A 233 -40.96 -61.46 -1.85
N ASP A 234 -39.92 -62.30 -1.90
CA ASP A 234 -39.89 -63.54 -2.71
C ASP A 234 -40.98 -64.51 -2.26
N GLN A 235 -41.22 -64.64 -0.93
CA GLN A 235 -42.31 -65.45 -0.37
C GLN A 235 -43.68 -64.92 -0.78
N ALA A 236 -43.92 -63.60 -0.61
CA ALA A 236 -45.16 -62.99 -0.97
C ALA A 236 -45.47 -63.09 -2.47
N LYS A 237 -44.41 -62.90 -3.30
CA LYS A 237 -44.50 -63.06 -4.75
C LYS A 237 -44.88 -64.49 -5.13
N ALA A 238 -44.22 -65.51 -4.59
CA ALA A 238 -44.49 -66.92 -4.87
C ALA A 238 -45.94 -67.28 -4.41
N GLU A 239 -46.38 -66.73 -3.29
CA GLU A 239 -47.78 -66.95 -2.80
C GLU A 239 -48.80 -66.28 -3.71
N TYR A 240 -48.52 -65.06 -4.18
CA TYR A 240 -49.34 -64.34 -5.16
C TYR A 240 -49.44 -65.13 -6.48
N GLU A 241 -48.30 -65.58 -7.04
CA GLU A 241 -48.27 -66.34 -8.30
C GLU A 241 -49.10 -67.64 -8.16
N ARG A 242 -48.87 -68.35 -7.07
CA ARG A 242 -49.66 -69.57 -6.78
C ARG A 242 -51.17 -69.27 -6.67
N LYS A 243 -51.58 -68.24 -5.89
CA LYS A 243 -52.99 -67.89 -5.77
C LYS A 243 -53.58 -67.42 -7.11
N LYS A 244 -52.80 -66.71 -7.93
CA LYS A 244 -53.21 -66.28 -9.26
C LYS A 244 -53.49 -67.47 -10.17
N GLU A 245 -52.61 -68.48 -10.21
CA GLU A 245 -52.81 -69.71 -10.98
C GLU A 245 -54.06 -70.46 -10.55
N LEU A 246 -54.26 -70.65 -9.23
CA LEU A 246 -55.45 -71.25 -8.70
C LEU A 246 -56.75 -70.47 -9.01
N TYR A 247 -56.71 -69.17 -9.09
CA TYR A 247 -57.80 -68.33 -9.49
C TYR A 247 -58.10 -68.44 -11.01
N GLU A 248 -57.09 -68.42 -11.82
CA GLU A 248 -57.20 -68.62 -13.28
C GLU A 248 -57.78 -69.97 -13.62
N ASP A 249 -57.43 -71.01 -12.86
CA ASP A 249 -58.01 -72.38 -12.96
C ASP A 249 -59.35 -72.53 -12.31
N LYS A 250 -59.96 -71.41 -11.81
CA LYS A 250 -61.25 -71.38 -11.13
C LYS A 250 -61.36 -72.26 -9.88
N ILE A 251 -60.25 -72.57 -9.26
CA ILE A 251 -60.18 -73.42 -8.03
C ILE A 251 -60.54 -72.59 -6.79
N VAL A 252 -60.10 -71.31 -6.76
CA VAL A 252 -60.37 -70.39 -5.66
C VAL A 252 -61.27 -69.20 -6.14
N PRO A 253 -62.17 -68.69 -5.29
CA PRO A 253 -63.05 -67.56 -5.62
C PRO A 253 -62.22 -66.24 -5.59
N LYS A 254 -62.76 -65.20 -6.29
CA LYS A 254 -62.07 -63.89 -6.39
C LYS A 254 -61.82 -63.27 -5.02
N ALA A 255 -62.67 -63.37 -4.08
CA ALA A 255 -62.53 -62.83 -2.73
C ALA A 255 -61.34 -63.47 -1.94
N GLU A 256 -60.95 -64.70 -2.29
CA GLU A 256 -59.78 -65.34 -1.68
C GLU A 256 -58.49 -65.00 -2.37
N PHE A 257 -58.55 -64.69 -3.67
CA PHE A 257 -57.41 -64.17 -4.40
C PHE A 257 -57.05 -62.74 -3.99
N GLU A 258 -58.04 -61.87 -3.74
CA GLU A 258 -57.87 -60.48 -3.36
C GLU A 258 -57.52 -60.28 -1.86
N ARG A 259 -57.41 -61.34 -1.05
CA ARG A 259 -56.99 -61.30 0.36
C ARG A 259 -55.49 -61.58 0.50
#